data_20c7fbe3bd20c7ef477e0e452f19d78d
#
_entry.id   20c7fbe3bd20c7ef477e0e452f19d78d
#
_cell.length_a   1.000
_cell.length_b   1.000
_cell.length_c   1.000
_cell.angle_alpha   90.00
_cell.angle_beta   90.00
_cell.angle_gamma   90.00
#
_symmetry.space_group_name_H-M   'P 1'
#
loop_
_entity.id
_entity.type
_entity.pdbx_description
1 polymer ?
#
loop_
_entity_poly.entity_id
_entity_poly.type
_entity_poly.pdbx_seq_one_letter_code
_entity_poly.pdbx_strand_id
1 'polypeptide(L)'
;MVMALLGILAVSVAPRFQSTGSVVEYTYQSRLISSLRTMQQRAMNDTRSGFCFFVNVFGGSNSSFGPPTLNYANSNRANTCATTIDSSEDAQYLVANIDEMAADNVTITDGAGTISFNSMGCPATASGNCGSSKRIELRGETTIAVCIESQGYIHACD
;
A
#
# COMPACT_ATOMS: atom_id res chain seq x y z
N MET A 1 2.93 -24.36 -45.92
CA MET A 1 2.36 -24.89 -44.67
C MET A 1 2.87 -24.15 -43.40
N VAL A 2 4.16 -23.82 -43.29
CA VAL A 2 4.73 -23.19 -42.08
C VAL A 2 4.12 -21.79 -41.80
N MET A 3 3.83 -20.99 -42.82
CA MET A 3 3.20 -19.66 -42.67
C MET A 3 1.78 -19.72 -42.09
N ALA A 4 1.00 -20.77 -42.41
CA ALA A 4 -0.36 -20.92 -41.88
C ALA A 4 -0.35 -21.27 -40.39
N LEU A 5 0.61 -22.08 -39.92
CA LEU A 5 0.77 -22.45 -38.52
C LEU A 5 1.21 -21.26 -37.65
N LEU A 6 2.11 -20.41 -38.19
CA LEU A 6 2.53 -19.19 -37.51
C LEU A 6 1.39 -18.15 -37.35
N GLY A 7 0.50 -18.07 -38.36
CA GLY A 7 -0.68 -17.22 -38.32
C GLY A 7 -1.70 -17.64 -37.24
N ILE A 8 -1.92 -18.93 -37.07
CA ILE A 8 -2.86 -19.47 -36.06
C ILE A 8 -2.32 -19.26 -34.66
N LEU A 9 -1.01 -19.41 -34.43
CA LEU A 9 -0.37 -19.16 -33.13
C LEU A 9 -0.43 -17.68 -32.76
N ALA A 10 -0.21 -16.77 -33.71
CA ALA A 10 -0.26 -15.32 -33.47
C ALA A 10 -1.67 -14.88 -33.03
N VAL A 11 -2.73 -15.41 -33.65
CA VAL A 11 -4.13 -15.05 -33.31
C VAL A 11 -4.55 -15.60 -31.94
N SER A 12 -4.03 -16.74 -31.51
CA SER A 12 -4.40 -17.34 -30.22
C SER A 12 -3.68 -16.71 -29.03
N VAL A 13 -2.55 -16.02 -29.24
CA VAL A 13 -1.77 -15.40 -28.16
C VAL A 13 -2.18 -13.94 -27.92
N ALA A 14 -2.59 -13.22 -28.96
CA ALA A 14 -2.95 -11.79 -28.87
C ALA A 14 -4.01 -11.46 -27.78
N PRO A 15 -5.10 -12.21 -27.59
CA PRO A 15 -6.10 -11.86 -26.58
C PRO A 15 -5.65 -12.10 -25.14
N ARG A 16 -4.57 -12.85 -24.90
CA ARG A 16 -4.06 -13.09 -23.54
C ARG A 16 -3.25 -11.94 -22.96
N PHE A 17 -2.81 -11.01 -23.81
CA PHE A 17 -2.06 -9.82 -23.37
C PHE A 17 -2.94 -8.59 -23.14
N GLN A 18 -4.24 -8.65 -23.42
CA GLN A 18 -5.15 -7.50 -23.29
C GLN A 18 -5.80 -7.35 -21.91
N SER A 19 -5.57 -8.26 -20.95
CA SER A 19 -6.12 -8.15 -19.59
C SER A 19 -5.06 -7.75 -18.57
N THR A 20 -4.20 -6.76 -18.89
CA THR A 20 -3.20 -6.26 -17.94
C THR A 20 -3.80 -5.28 -16.91
N GLY A 21 -4.96 -4.71 -17.17
CA GLY A 21 -5.59 -3.72 -16.31
C GLY A 21 -5.90 -4.24 -14.90
N SER A 22 -6.54 -5.41 -14.80
CA SER A 22 -6.95 -5.96 -13.50
C SER A 22 -5.79 -6.48 -12.61
N VAL A 23 -4.58 -6.61 -13.17
CA VAL A 23 -3.41 -7.07 -12.41
C VAL A 23 -2.75 -5.92 -11.64
N VAL A 24 -2.93 -4.71 -12.12
CA VAL A 24 -2.26 -3.52 -11.57
C VAL A 24 -2.78 -3.19 -10.18
N GLU A 25 -4.10 -3.22 -9.97
CA GLU A 25 -4.72 -2.96 -8.67
C GLU A 25 -4.23 -3.97 -7.61
N TYR A 26 -4.14 -5.26 -7.96
CA TYR A 26 -3.62 -6.28 -7.06
C TYR A 26 -2.16 -6.06 -6.69
N THR A 27 -1.37 -5.46 -7.58
CA THR A 27 0.01 -5.07 -7.29
C THR A 27 0.05 -3.99 -6.22
N TYR A 28 -0.76 -2.93 -6.36
CA TYR A 28 -0.89 -1.88 -5.35
C TYR A 28 -1.46 -2.40 -4.04
N GLN A 29 -2.46 -3.29 -4.08
CA GLN A 29 -3.02 -3.95 -2.89
C GLN A 29 -1.93 -4.70 -2.13
N SER A 30 -1.14 -5.52 -2.83
CA SER A 30 -0.05 -6.30 -2.22
C SER A 30 1.04 -5.40 -1.64
N ARG A 31 1.39 -4.31 -2.33
CA ARG A 31 2.36 -3.32 -1.89
C ARG A 31 1.86 -2.58 -0.64
N LEU A 32 0.59 -2.19 -0.62
CA LEU A 32 -0.04 -1.54 0.55
C LEU A 32 -0.08 -2.48 1.75
N ILE A 33 -0.46 -3.75 1.57
CA ILE A 33 -0.42 -4.78 2.62
C ILE A 33 1.01 -4.95 3.17
N SER A 34 2.01 -4.97 2.29
CA SER A 34 3.43 -5.09 2.69
C SER A 34 3.88 -3.87 3.49
N SER A 35 3.51 -2.67 3.07
CA SER A 35 3.79 -1.42 3.77
C SER A 35 3.19 -1.41 5.18
N LEU A 36 1.90 -1.72 5.29
CA LEU A 36 1.19 -1.79 6.55
C LEU A 36 1.79 -2.82 7.51
N ARG A 37 2.07 -4.03 7.02
CA ARG A 37 2.68 -5.10 7.82
C ARG A 37 4.10 -4.76 8.27
N THR A 38 4.87 -4.07 7.44
CA THR A 38 6.22 -3.62 7.79
C THR A 38 6.17 -2.62 8.94
N MET A 39 5.27 -1.64 8.89
CA MET A 39 5.12 -0.66 9.97
C MET A 39 4.52 -1.30 11.23
N GLN A 40 3.59 -2.24 11.09
CA GLN A 40 3.05 -3.04 12.19
C GLN A 40 4.17 -3.82 12.92
N GLN A 41 5.01 -4.54 12.17
CA GLN A 41 6.12 -5.30 12.75
C GLN A 41 7.13 -4.38 13.46
N ARG A 42 7.41 -3.19 12.89
CA ARG A 42 8.26 -2.19 13.57
C ARG A 42 7.64 -1.71 14.86
N ALA A 43 6.34 -1.38 14.87
CA ALA A 43 5.62 -0.95 16.08
C ALA A 43 5.69 -2.00 17.21
N MET A 44 5.65 -3.28 16.85
CA MET A 44 5.73 -4.39 17.81
C MET A 44 7.15 -4.62 18.33
N ASN A 45 8.18 -4.32 17.54
CA ASN A 45 9.57 -4.62 17.86
C ASN A 45 10.36 -3.42 18.40
N ASP A 46 9.96 -2.19 18.02
CA ASP A 46 10.66 -0.96 18.41
C ASP A 46 9.88 -0.24 19.51
N THR A 47 10.36 -0.35 20.74
CA THR A 47 9.74 0.24 21.92
C THR A 47 10.30 1.60 22.30
N ARG A 48 11.16 2.19 21.47
CA ARG A 48 11.75 3.50 21.73
C ARG A 48 10.67 4.59 21.71
N SER A 49 10.71 5.50 22.69
CA SER A 49 9.76 6.60 22.78
C SER A 49 9.97 7.66 21.70
N GLY A 50 8.89 8.22 21.20
CA GLY A 50 8.91 9.33 20.23
C GLY A 50 9.16 8.93 18.78
N PHE A 51 9.16 7.62 18.46
CA PHE A 51 9.09 7.12 17.09
C PHE A 51 7.64 6.84 16.73
N CYS A 52 7.30 7.10 15.46
CA CYS A 52 5.98 6.82 14.91
C CYS A 52 6.08 5.65 13.92
N PHE A 53 5.07 4.79 13.94
CA PHE A 53 5.00 3.59 13.09
C PHE A 53 3.66 3.63 12.35
N PHE A 54 3.67 4.27 11.18
CA PHE A 54 2.45 4.43 10.40
C PHE A 54 2.71 4.45 8.90
N VAL A 55 1.63 4.31 8.16
CA VAL A 55 1.57 4.50 6.71
C VAL A 55 0.66 5.69 6.44
N ASN A 56 1.13 6.65 5.66
CA ASN A 56 0.31 7.73 5.13
C ASN A 56 -0.39 7.23 3.87
N VAL A 57 -1.69 7.48 3.75
CA VAL A 57 -2.54 7.11 2.62
C VAL A 57 -3.26 8.36 2.14
N PHE A 58 -3.02 8.76 0.91
CA PHE A 58 -3.68 9.89 0.25
C PHE A 58 -4.65 9.37 -0.81
N GLY A 59 -5.80 10.01 -0.94
CA GLY A 59 -6.86 9.60 -1.85
C GLY A 59 -7.20 10.64 -2.92
N GLY A 60 -8.09 10.25 -3.81
CA GLY A 60 -8.57 11.11 -4.91
C GLY A 60 -7.50 11.33 -5.98
N SER A 61 -7.38 12.57 -6.47
CA SER A 61 -6.39 12.94 -7.51
C SER A 61 -4.92 12.81 -7.06
N ASN A 62 -4.67 12.74 -5.76
CA ASN A 62 -3.32 12.63 -5.19
C ASN A 62 -3.07 11.25 -4.59
N SER A 63 -3.74 10.22 -5.13
CA SER A 63 -3.63 8.85 -4.64
C SER A 63 -2.17 8.40 -4.55
N SER A 64 -1.77 8.04 -3.35
CA SER A 64 -0.43 7.57 -3.03
C SER A 64 -0.43 6.98 -1.62
N PHE A 65 0.51 6.11 -1.32
CA PHE A 65 0.67 5.58 0.03
C PHE A 65 2.11 5.18 0.33
N GLY A 66 2.46 5.17 1.58
CA GLY A 66 3.76 4.71 2.05
C GLY A 66 4.14 5.26 3.43
N PRO A 67 5.20 4.74 4.03
CA PRO A 67 5.74 5.27 5.27
C PRO A 67 6.45 6.61 5.03
N PRO A 68 6.59 7.46 6.06
CA PRO A 68 7.30 8.73 5.95
C PRO A 68 8.82 8.57 5.82
N THR A 69 9.39 7.50 6.34
CA THR A 69 10.81 7.13 6.19
C THR A 69 11.01 5.66 6.53
N LEU A 70 12.03 5.03 5.95
CA LEU A 70 12.51 3.72 6.36
C LEU A 70 13.72 3.79 7.31
N ASN A 71 14.30 4.98 7.48
CA ASN A 71 15.45 5.17 8.35
C ASN A 71 15.01 5.51 9.78
N TYR A 72 15.16 4.55 10.69
CA TYR A 72 14.81 4.64 12.11
C TYR A 72 16.01 4.89 13.01
N ALA A 73 17.05 5.58 12.51
CA ALA A 73 18.13 6.08 13.36
C ALA A 73 17.61 7.18 14.33
N ASN A 74 18.27 7.34 15.47
CA ASN A 74 17.86 8.36 16.48
C ASN A 74 17.83 9.78 15.90
N SER A 75 18.73 10.10 14.95
CA SER A 75 18.77 11.38 14.25
C SER A 75 17.52 11.65 13.40
N ASN A 76 16.81 10.60 12.98
CA ASN A 76 15.62 10.70 12.12
C ASN A 76 14.30 10.51 12.87
N ARG A 77 14.33 10.49 14.20
CA ARG A 77 13.14 10.24 15.02
C ARG A 77 11.93 11.11 14.60
N ALA A 78 12.17 12.42 14.44
CA ALA A 78 11.10 13.35 14.04
C ALA A 78 10.54 13.04 12.65
N ASN A 79 11.37 12.58 11.72
CA ASN A 79 10.97 12.25 10.35
C ASN A 79 10.04 11.04 10.31
N THR A 80 10.12 10.13 11.29
CA THR A 80 9.21 8.98 11.37
C THR A 80 7.75 9.40 11.60
N CYS A 81 7.53 10.62 12.12
CA CYS A 81 6.21 11.20 12.39
C CYS A 81 5.76 12.22 11.32
N ALA A 82 6.47 12.30 10.19
CA ALA A 82 6.12 13.23 9.13
C ALA A 82 4.87 12.75 8.36
N THR A 83 4.08 13.70 7.85
CA THR A 83 2.91 13.40 7.01
C THR A 83 3.26 13.27 5.52
N THR A 84 4.53 13.06 5.21
CA THR A 84 5.07 12.84 3.86
C THR A 84 5.24 11.35 3.60
N ILE A 85 5.47 10.98 2.34
CA ILE A 85 5.83 9.62 1.93
C ILE A 85 7.31 9.62 1.55
N ASP A 86 8.04 8.61 2.01
CA ASP A 86 9.44 8.40 1.62
C ASP A 86 9.47 7.81 0.20
N SER A 87 9.85 8.64 -0.77
CA SER A 87 9.96 8.24 -2.18
C SER A 87 11.37 7.83 -2.60
N SER A 88 12.26 7.55 -1.64
CA SER A 88 13.61 7.04 -1.93
C SER A 88 13.58 5.68 -2.62
N GLU A 89 14.63 5.35 -3.35
CA GLU A 89 14.74 4.06 -4.06
C GLU A 89 14.65 2.86 -3.11
N ASP A 90 15.14 3.00 -1.87
CA ASP A 90 15.08 1.95 -0.85
C ASP A 90 13.65 1.66 -0.37
N ALA A 91 12.73 2.62 -0.55
CA ALA A 91 11.35 2.51 -0.11
C ALA A 91 10.36 2.04 -1.20
N GLN A 92 10.79 1.91 -2.46
CA GLN A 92 9.90 1.69 -3.62
C GLN A 92 8.95 0.49 -3.48
N TYR A 93 9.38 -0.58 -2.80
CA TYR A 93 8.54 -1.77 -2.60
C TYR A 93 7.43 -1.58 -1.54
N LEU A 94 7.48 -0.49 -0.76
CA LEU A 94 6.49 -0.14 0.26
C LEU A 94 5.67 1.11 -0.10
N VAL A 95 6.03 1.79 -1.19
CA VAL A 95 5.47 3.09 -1.57
C VAL A 95 4.81 2.98 -2.93
N ALA A 96 3.68 3.66 -3.10
CA ALA A 96 3.11 3.99 -4.40
C ALA A 96 3.05 5.51 -4.52
N ASN A 97 3.71 6.05 -5.53
CA ASN A 97 3.76 7.49 -5.78
C ASN A 97 2.55 7.97 -6.59
N ILE A 98 2.25 9.27 -6.51
CA ILE A 98 1.15 9.91 -7.24
C ILE A 98 1.27 9.66 -8.74
N ASP A 99 2.45 9.89 -9.33
CA ASP A 99 2.66 9.77 -10.77
C ASP A 99 2.50 8.31 -11.24
N GLU A 100 2.95 7.35 -10.45
CA GLU A 100 2.83 5.91 -10.72
C GLU A 100 1.34 5.51 -10.72
N MET A 101 0.62 5.81 -9.64
CA MET A 101 -0.80 5.47 -9.53
C MET A 101 -1.67 6.18 -10.59
N ALA A 102 -1.34 7.44 -10.93
CA ALA A 102 -2.02 8.19 -11.98
C ALA A 102 -1.76 7.60 -13.38
N ALA A 103 -0.54 7.18 -13.68
CA ALA A 103 -0.19 6.53 -14.96
C ALA A 103 -0.96 5.21 -15.15
N ASP A 104 -1.17 4.48 -14.06
CA ASP A 104 -1.89 3.20 -14.04
C ASP A 104 -3.42 3.37 -13.89
N ASN A 105 -3.92 4.61 -13.79
CA ASN A 105 -5.32 4.94 -13.53
C ASN A 105 -5.90 4.28 -12.28
N VAL A 106 -5.08 4.09 -11.24
CA VAL A 106 -5.51 3.56 -9.95
C VAL A 106 -5.66 4.70 -8.94
N THR A 107 -6.77 4.73 -8.24
CA THR A 107 -7.06 5.75 -7.23
C THR A 107 -7.48 5.11 -5.91
N ILE A 108 -7.20 5.79 -4.81
CA ILE A 108 -7.72 5.43 -3.49
C ILE A 108 -9.00 6.24 -3.27
N THR A 109 -10.13 5.54 -3.16
CA THR A 109 -11.46 6.15 -3.09
C THR A 109 -11.99 6.25 -1.68
N ASP A 110 -11.51 5.40 -0.76
CA ASP A 110 -11.89 5.41 0.66
C ASP A 110 -10.70 5.00 1.54
N GLY A 111 -10.78 5.33 2.83
CA GLY A 111 -9.77 4.95 3.83
C GLY A 111 -8.51 5.81 3.82
N ALA A 112 -8.51 6.97 3.13
CA ALA A 112 -7.39 7.91 3.19
C ALA A 112 -7.15 8.43 4.61
N GLY A 113 -5.88 8.65 4.95
CA GLY A 113 -5.44 9.14 6.25
C GLY A 113 -4.17 8.46 6.74
N THR A 114 -3.76 8.77 7.96
CA THR A 114 -2.62 8.12 8.59
C THR A 114 -3.08 6.89 9.37
N ILE A 115 -2.48 5.74 9.07
CA ILE A 115 -2.76 4.47 9.74
C ILE A 115 -1.56 4.13 10.60
N SER A 116 -1.70 4.31 11.91
CA SER A 116 -0.65 4.04 12.91
C SER A 116 -0.88 2.70 13.59
N PHE A 117 0.21 2.10 14.05
CA PHE A 117 0.20 0.86 14.83
C PHE A 117 0.83 1.09 16.20
N ASN A 118 0.32 0.39 17.21
CA ASN A 118 0.89 0.36 18.55
C ASN A 118 1.75 -0.89 18.77
N SER A 119 2.35 -1.00 19.95
CA SER A 119 3.19 -2.16 20.33
C SER A 119 2.46 -3.50 20.40
N MET A 120 1.14 -3.52 20.39
CA MET A 120 0.34 -4.74 20.28
C MET A 120 0.04 -5.12 18.83
N GLY A 121 0.45 -4.30 17.85
CA GLY A 121 0.23 -4.51 16.43
C GLY A 121 -1.18 -4.17 15.95
N CYS A 122 -2.03 -3.58 16.78
CA CYS A 122 -3.35 -3.12 16.34
C CYS A 122 -3.31 -1.67 15.82
N PRO A 123 -4.29 -1.27 14.98
CA PRO A 123 -4.45 0.12 14.59
C PRO A 123 -4.56 0.99 15.84
N ALA A 124 -3.68 1.99 15.96
CA ALA A 124 -3.63 2.82 17.16
C ALA A 124 -4.60 4.00 17.10
N THR A 125 -5.23 4.31 18.22
CA THR A 125 -5.91 5.58 18.46
C THR A 125 -4.89 6.64 18.89
N ALA A 126 -5.30 7.90 18.94
CA ALA A 126 -4.47 9.00 19.46
C ALA A 126 -3.97 8.76 20.89
N SER A 127 -4.70 7.98 21.69
CA SER A 127 -4.31 7.57 23.05
C SER A 127 -3.42 6.32 23.10
N GLY A 128 -3.05 5.74 21.95
CA GLY A 128 -2.22 4.54 21.87
C GLY A 128 -2.94 3.21 22.08
N ASN A 129 -4.24 3.24 22.37
CA ASN A 129 -5.07 2.03 22.48
C ASN A 129 -5.41 1.46 21.10
N CYS A 130 -5.90 0.21 21.05
CA CYS A 130 -6.42 -0.36 19.82
C CYS A 130 -7.67 0.40 19.36
N GLY A 131 -7.67 0.77 18.07
CA GLY A 131 -8.78 1.44 17.40
C GLY A 131 -9.75 0.46 16.75
N SER A 132 -10.69 1.02 16.00
CA SER A 132 -11.61 0.26 15.15
C SER A 132 -10.89 -0.29 13.91
N SER A 133 -11.50 -1.28 13.26
CA SER A 133 -11.09 -1.75 11.94
C SER A 133 -11.04 -0.60 10.93
N LYS A 134 -10.16 -0.75 9.95
CA LYS A 134 -9.97 0.21 8.83
C LYS A 134 -10.13 -0.54 7.52
N ARG A 135 -10.68 0.15 6.52
CA ARG A 135 -10.79 -0.34 5.14
C ARG A 135 -10.21 0.73 4.22
N ILE A 136 -9.36 0.32 3.29
CA ILE A 136 -8.78 1.19 2.26
C ILE A 136 -9.22 0.62 0.92
N GLU A 137 -9.87 1.42 0.10
CA GLU A 137 -10.38 1.01 -1.20
C GLU A 137 -9.52 1.57 -2.32
N LEU A 138 -9.07 0.67 -3.21
CA LEU A 138 -8.34 0.98 -4.43
C LEU A 138 -9.26 0.71 -5.62
N ARG A 139 -9.34 1.67 -6.52
CA ARG A 139 -10.18 1.63 -7.71
C ARG A 139 -9.35 1.89 -8.96
N GLY A 140 -9.36 0.93 -9.87
CA GLY A 140 -8.86 1.04 -11.25
C GLY A 140 -9.95 0.52 -12.20
N GLU A 141 -9.64 -0.52 -12.97
CA GLU A 141 -10.66 -1.25 -13.75
C GLU A 141 -11.63 -2.02 -12.84
N THR A 142 -11.10 -2.52 -11.73
CA THR A 142 -11.87 -3.15 -10.65
C THR A 142 -11.75 -2.35 -9.37
N THR A 143 -12.64 -2.61 -8.43
CA THR A 143 -12.54 -2.06 -7.06
C THR A 143 -12.17 -3.20 -6.14
N ILE A 144 -11.06 -3.02 -5.42
CA ILE A 144 -10.54 -3.97 -4.44
C ILE A 144 -10.19 -3.23 -3.15
N ALA A 145 -10.06 -3.93 -2.05
CA ALA A 145 -9.78 -3.28 -0.78
C ALA A 145 -8.73 -4.00 0.06
N VAL A 146 -8.14 -3.26 1.01
CA VAL A 146 -7.32 -3.76 2.09
C VAL A 146 -8.05 -3.49 3.40
N CYS A 147 -8.24 -4.53 4.19
CA CYS A 147 -8.85 -4.45 5.52
C CYS A 147 -7.79 -4.63 6.61
N ILE A 148 -7.93 -3.85 7.67
CA ILE A 148 -7.14 -3.94 8.89
C ILE A 148 -8.14 -4.12 10.03
N GLU A 149 -8.14 -5.30 10.62
CA GLU A 149 -9.05 -5.60 11.72
C GLU A 149 -8.60 -4.88 13.01
N SER A 150 -9.53 -4.73 13.94
CA SER A 150 -9.25 -4.05 15.22
C SER A 150 -8.12 -4.70 16.03
N GLN A 151 -7.88 -6.01 15.85
CA GLN A 151 -6.75 -6.73 16.45
C GLN A 151 -5.47 -6.66 15.63
N GLY A 152 -5.47 -5.98 14.48
CA GLY A 152 -4.29 -5.79 13.65
C GLY A 152 -4.11 -6.81 12.51
N TYR A 153 -5.06 -7.68 12.23
CA TYR A 153 -4.98 -8.57 11.07
C TYR A 153 -5.17 -7.76 9.77
N ILE A 154 -4.17 -7.81 8.89
CA ILE A 154 -4.14 -7.08 7.62
C ILE A 154 -4.31 -8.06 6.47
N HIS A 155 -5.33 -7.85 5.63
CA HIS A 155 -5.65 -8.77 4.53
C HIS A 155 -6.33 -8.04 3.35
N ALA A 156 -6.33 -8.70 2.19
CA ALA A 156 -7.18 -8.32 1.07
C ALA A 156 -8.63 -8.62 1.42
N CYS A 157 -9.54 -7.70 1.11
CA CYS A 157 -10.98 -7.88 1.31
C CYS A 157 -11.77 -7.30 0.12
N ASP A 158 -13.01 -7.76 -0.03
CA ASP A 158 -13.94 -7.34 -1.10
C ASP A 158 -14.79 -6.13 -0.66
#